data_46e74eaddc11dec4e293db11f4fd9c76
#
_entry.id   46e74eaddc11dec4e293db11f4fd9c76
#
_cell.length_a   1.000
_cell.length_b   1.000
_cell.length_c   1.000
_cell.angle_alpha   90.00
_cell.angle_beta   90.00
_cell.angle_gamma   90.00
#
_symmetry.space_group_name_H-M   'P 1'
#
loop_
_entity.id
_entity.type
_entity.pdbx_description
1 polymer ?
#
loop_
_entity_poly.entity_id
_entity_poly.type
_entity_poly.pdbx_seq_one_letter_code
_entity_poly.pdbx_strand_id
1 'polypeptide(L)'
;MREKIEIPVNEALPMLAEMIKLKYVTDELGRSYSWIYHKMHYKHLKTTSKGFNESDISSLNEVFERIGEKLLRTQISEFPNWDDDTYSEGETIPEQLKSLSEVINMPYIYIGKLGKDKDWFSCRISTPQRYRFNEEHIMLINLAILEIGKKLLSIKVTL
;
A
#
# COMPACT_ATOMS: atom_id res chain seq x y z
N MET A 1 -24.77 0.26 0.17
CA MET A 1 -23.53 -0.48 0.48
C MET A 1 -23.18 -1.42 -0.66
N ARG A 2 -21.98 -1.29 -1.18
CA ARG A 2 -21.49 -2.28 -2.15
C ARG A 2 -21.10 -3.55 -1.39
N GLU A 3 -21.54 -4.68 -1.90
CA GLU A 3 -21.16 -5.99 -1.39
C GLU A 3 -19.65 -6.20 -1.64
N LYS A 4 -18.93 -6.60 -0.60
CA LYS A 4 -17.49 -6.89 -0.72
C LYS A 4 -17.30 -8.27 -1.34
N ILE A 5 -16.26 -8.40 -2.17
CA ILE A 5 -15.88 -9.68 -2.75
C ILE A 5 -15.10 -10.48 -1.71
N GLU A 6 -15.58 -11.65 -1.36
CA GLU A 6 -14.89 -12.54 -0.43
C GLU A 6 -13.75 -13.27 -1.13
N ILE A 7 -12.56 -13.21 -0.56
CA ILE A 7 -11.36 -13.88 -1.08
C ILE A 7 -10.67 -14.60 0.06
N PRO A 8 -10.38 -15.91 -0.08
CA PRO A 8 -9.64 -16.65 0.93
C PRO A 8 -8.28 -16.01 1.22
N VAL A 9 -7.87 -16.04 2.48
CA VAL A 9 -6.63 -15.37 2.95
C VAL A 9 -5.40 -15.80 2.17
N ASN A 10 -5.30 -17.09 1.82
CA ASN A 10 -4.15 -17.62 1.09
C ASN A 10 -4.08 -17.12 -0.37
N GLU A 11 -5.19 -16.65 -0.92
CA GLU A 11 -5.25 -16.02 -2.24
C GLU A 11 -5.14 -14.50 -2.13
N ALA A 12 -5.78 -13.92 -1.13
CA ALA A 12 -5.82 -12.47 -0.92
C ALA A 12 -4.45 -11.87 -0.61
N LEU A 13 -3.69 -12.49 0.30
CA LEU A 13 -2.41 -11.93 0.74
C LEU A 13 -1.37 -11.85 -0.37
N PRO A 14 -1.13 -12.89 -1.19
CA PRO A 14 -0.22 -12.76 -2.33
C PRO A 14 -0.66 -11.69 -3.34
N MET A 15 -1.95 -11.58 -3.60
CA MET A 15 -2.52 -10.56 -4.48
C MET A 15 -2.29 -9.15 -3.94
N LEU A 16 -2.58 -8.94 -2.66
CA LEU A 16 -2.42 -7.64 -2.01
C LEU A 16 -0.95 -7.25 -1.82
N ALA A 17 -0.06 -8.24 -1.64
CA ALA A 17 1.38 -8.01 -1.52
C ALA A 17 2.02 -7.40 -2.78
N GLU A 18 1.39 -7.53 -3.93
CA GLU A 18 1.84 -6.85 -5.15
C GLU A 18 1.63 -5.34 -5.06
N MET A 19 0.58 -4.90 -4.36
CA MET A 19 0.16 -3.50 -4.29
C MET A 19 0.64 -2.80 -3.02
N ILE A 20 0.56 -3.47 -1.87
CA ILE A 20 0.90 -2.90 -0.57
C ILE A 20 1.97 -3.73 0.13
N LYS A 21 2.69 -3.09 1.04
CA LYS A 21 3.72 -3.77 1.83
C LYS A 21 3.09 -4.49 3.01
N LEU A 22 3.23 -5.81 3.04
CA LEU A 22 2.74 -6.63 4.17
C LEU A 22 3.44 -6.27 5.48
N LYS A 23 4.66 -5.75 5.43
CA LYS A 23 5.35 -5.23 6.62
C LYS A 23 4.55 -4.10 7.28
N TYR A 24 3.98 -3.21 6.49
CA TYR A 24 3.11 -2.15 7.03
C TYR A 24 1.86 -2.74 7.69
N VAL A 25 1.26 -3.75 7.08
CA VAL A 25 0.10 -4.46 7.64
C VAL A 25 0.45 -5.09 8.99
N THR A 26 1.58 -5.77 9.08
CA THR A 26 2.01 -6.41 10.34
C THR A 26 2.37 -5.39 11.41
N ASP A 27 2.99 -4.27 11.05
CA ASP A 27 3.28 -3.18 11.98
C ASP A 27 1.97 -2.61 12.57
N GLU A 28 0.93 -2.43 11.74
CA GLU A 28 -0.39 -1.99 12.19
C GLU A 28 -1.07 -3.02 13.12
N LEU A 29 -0.78 -4.31 12.94
CA LEU A 29 -1.27 -5.39 13.79
C LEU A 29 -0.47 -5.57 15.08
N GLY A 30 0.66 -4.87 15.23
CA GLY A 30 1.59 -5.08 16.33
C GLY A 30 2.29 -6.44 16.26
N ARG A 31 2.48 -6.98 15.06
CA ARG A 31 3.12 -8.27 14.81
C ARG A 31 4.40 -8.09 14.00
N SER A 32 5.27 -9.10 14.03
CA SER A 32 6.46 -9.14 13.18
C SER A 32 6.09 -9.60 11.76
N TYR A 33 6.90 -9.22 10.77
CA TYR A 33 6.75 -9.74 9.41
C TYR A 33 6.85 -11.27 9.36
N SER A 34 7.70 -11.87 10.19
CA SER A 34 7.84 -13.32 10.32
C SER A 34 6.51 -14.00 10.69
N TRP A 35 5.69 -13.36 11.51
CA TRP A 35 4.40 -13.89 11.92
C TRP A 35 3.50 -14.14 10.71
N ILE A 36 3.34 -13.13 9.83
CA ILE A 36 2.45 -13.28 8.66
C ILE A 36 3.04 -14.27 7.65
N TYR A 37 4.36 -14.26 7.47
CA TYR A 37 5.06 -15.21 6.60
C TYR A 37 4.82 -16.66 7.05
N HIS A 38 5.00 -16.94 8.34
CA HIS A 38 4.76 -18.27 8.90
C HIS A 38 3.29 -18.69 8.76
N LYS A 39 2.36 -17.79 8.99
CA LYS A 39 0.93 -18.06 8.81
C LYS A 39 0.58 -18.39 7.35
N MET A 40 1.15 -17.68 6.40
CA MET A 40 0.94 -17.93 4.96
C MET A 40 1.52 -19.29 4.51
N HIS A 41 2.62 -19.72 5.10
CA HIS A 41 3.38 -20.88 4.67
C HIS A 41 3.35 -22.05 5.67
N TYR A 42 2.42 -22.07 6.60
CA TYR A 42 2.40 -23.04 7.69
C TYR A 42 2.41 -24.50 7.23
N LYS A 43 1.81 -24.80 6.07
CA LYS A 43 1.77 -26.17 5.50
C LYS A 43 3.13 -26.65 5.01
N HIS A 44 4.03 -25.74 4.71
CA HIS A 44 5.35 -26.02 4.15
C HIS A 44 6.47 -25.94 5.19
N LEU A 45 6.17 -25.42 6.38
CA LEU A 45 7.14 -25.27 7.46
C LEU A 45 7.04 -26.46 8.42
N LYS A 46 8.18 -27.06 8.75
CA LYS A 46 8.29 -28.12 9.77
C LYS A 46 8.22 -27.52 11.19
N THR A 47 7.30 -26.60 11.41
CA THR A 47 7.12 -25.91 12.69
C THR A 47 5.72 -26.20 13.23
N THR A 48 5.52 -25.90 14.51
CA THR A 48 4.20 -25.98 15.17
C THR A 48 3.29 -24.80 14.77
N SER A 49 3.69 -23.97 13.78
CA SER A 49 2.92 -22.85 13.29
C SER A 49 1.60 -23.30 12.71
N LYS A 50 0.53 -22.65 13.15
CA LYS A 50 -0.83 -22.84 12.60
C LYS A 50 -1.13 -21.76 11.58
N GLY A 51 -2.07 -22.03 10.69
CA GLY A 51 -2.59 -21.04 9.75
C GLY A 51 -3.36 -19.92 10.46
N PHE A 52 -3.98 -19.06 9.67
CA PHE A 52 -4.81 -17.97 10.19
C PHE A 52 -6.06 -18.52 10.89
N ASN A 53 -6.47 -17.85 11.96
CA ASN A 53 -7.73 -18.09 12.64
C ASN A 53 -8.71 -16.94 12.40
N GLU A 54 -9.94 -17.06 12.88
CA GLU A 54 -10.98 -16.04 12.68
C GLU A 54 -10.60 -14.66 13.25
N SER A 55 -9.90 -14.65 14.40
CA SER A 55 -9.44 -13.41 15.02
C SER A 55 -8.38 -12.72 14.16
N ASP A 56 -7.46 -13.48 13.59
CA ASP A 56 -6.46 -12.96 12.65
C ASP A 56 -7.13 -12.34 11.43
N ILE A 57 -8.11 -13.03 10.87
CA ILE A 57 -8.87 -12.58 9.70
C ILE A 57 -9.63 -11.28 9.98
N SER A 58 -10.28 -11.20 11.12
CA SER A 58 -10.99 -9.98 11.55
C SER A 58 -10.02 -8.79 11.65
N SER A 59 -8.87 -9.01 12.27
CA SER A 59 -7.84 -7.97 12.42
C SER A 59 -7.26 -7.54 11.07
N LEU A 60 -7.02 -8.48 10.16
CA LEU A 60 -6.54 -8.17 8.81
C LEU A 60 -7.56 -7.32 8.05
N ASN A 61 -8.83 -7.66 8.09
CA ASN A 61 -9.88 -6.89 7.42
C ASN A 61 -9.98 -5.46 7.96
N GLU A 62 -9.85 -5.27 9.26
CA GLU A 62 -9.83 -3.94 9.88
C GLU A 62 -8.64 -3.11 9.38
N VAL A 63 -7.45 -3.72 9.30
CA VAL A 63 -6.25 -3.03 8.81
C VAL A 63 -6.38 -2.67 7.34
N PHE A 64 -6.86 -3.58 6.51
CA PHE A 64 -7.07 -3.32 5.07
C PHE A 64 -8.09 -2.20 4.85
N GLU A 65 -9.14 -2.16 5.63
CA GLU A 65 -10.12 -1.08 5.58
C GLU A 65 -9.51 0.27 5.96
N ARG A 66 -8.73 0.32 7.05
CA ARG A 66 -8.02 1.55 7.44
C ARG A 66 -7.03 2.02 6.40
N ILE A 67 -6.25 1.11 5.82
CA ILE A 67 -5.30 1.45 4.75
C ILE A 67 -6.06 1.96 3.53
N GLY A 68 -7.12 1.27 3.13
CA GLY A 68 -7.96 1.66 2.00
C GLY A 68 -8.54 3.07 2.16
N GLU A 69 -9.11 3.38 3.31
CA GLU A 69 -9.64 4.71 3.62
C GLU A 69 -8.55 5.78 3.62
N LYS A 70 -7.38 5.48 4.18
CA LYS A 70 -6.22 6.36 4.16
C LYS A 70 -5.79 6.69 2.73
N LEU A 71 -5.74 5.67 1.87
CA LEU A 71 -5.32 5.86 0.48
C LEU A 71 -6.35 6.65 -0.33
N LEU A 72 -7.64 6.52 -0.06
CA LEU A 72 -8.67 7.34 -0.71
C LEU A 72 -8.52 8.83 -0.40
N ARG A 73 -7.89 9.16 0.73
CA ARG A 73 -7.64 10.55 1.15
C ARG A 73 -6.24 11.03 0.79
N THR A 74 -5.40 10.16 0.24
CA THR A 74 -4.01 10.47 -0.09
C THR A 74 -3.92 10.99 -1.52
N GLN A 75 -3.30 12.14 -1.67
CA GLN A 75 -3.02 12.76 -2.97
C GLN A 75 -1.62 13.34 -2.96
N ILE A 76 -0.83 12.96 -3.96
CA ILE A 76 0.50 13.54 -4.18
C ILE A 76 0.32 14.86 -4.92
N SER A 77 0.89 15.93 -4.40
CA SER A 77 0.73 17.27 -4.96
C SER A 77 1.93 18.15 -4.62
N GLU A 78 2.31 19.04 -5.55
CA GLU A 78 3.30 20.09 -5.28
C GLU A 78 2.78 21.11 -4.28
N PHE A 79 1.46 21.28 -4.20
CA PHE A 79 0.81 22.20 -3.29
C PHE A 79 -0.08 21.42 -2.33
N PRO A 80 0.31 21.31 -1.05
CA PRO A 80 -0.56 20.69 -0.06
C PRO A 80 -1.89 21.44 0.01
N ASN A 81 -2.96 20.70 0.28
CA ASN A 81 -4.32 21.26 0.36
C ASN A 81 -4.37 22.48 1.29
N TRP A 82 -4.81 23.60 0.74
CA TRP A 82 -4.95 24.88 1.45
C TRP A 82 -6.04 24.90 2.51
N ASP A 83 -6.81 23.83 2.62
CA ASP A 83 -7.96 23.72 3.54
C ASP A 83 -7.55 23.43 5.00
N ASP A 84 -6.29 23.19 5.24
CA ASP A 84 -5.76 23.00 6.60
C ASP A 84 -5.03 24.27 7.03
N ASP A 85 -5.50 24.91 8.11
CA ASP A 85 -4.92 26.11 8.73
C ASP A 85 -3.47 25.93 9.20
N THR A 86 -2.89 24.78 9.01
CA THR A 86 -1.49 24.49 9.26
C THR A 86 -0.67 24.77 8.01
N TYR A 87 -0.09 25.94 7.94
CA TYR A 87 0.98 26.29 7.03
C TYR A 87 2.24 25.48 7.40
N SER A 88 2.21 24.19 7.14
CA SER A 88 3.44 23.44 7.07
C SER A 88 4.00 23.67 5.67
N GLU A 89 5.25 24.08 5.56
CA GLU A 89 5.99 24.02 4.31
C GLU A 89 5.77 22.61 3.76
N GLY A 90 4.99 22.50 2.68
CA GLY A 90 4.52 21.22 2.19
C GLY A 90 5.68 20.31 1.86
N GLU A 91 5.57 19.05 2.23
CA GLU A 91 6.51 18.02 1.81
C GLU A 91 6.67 18.06 0.29
N THR A 92 7.91 17.94 -0.18
CA THR A 92 8.19 17.80 -1.62
C THR A 92 7.58 16.51 -2.16
N ILE A 93 7.39 16.43 -3.47
CA ILE A 93 6.89 15.19 -4.10
C ILE A 93 7.76 13.98 -3.73
N PRO A 94 9.12 14.05 -3.82
CA PRO A 94 9.96 12.94 -3.35
C PRO A 94 9.72 12.53 -1.89
N GLU A 95 9.54 13.48 -0.99
CA GLU A 95 9.24 13.19 0.42
C GLU A 95 7.89 12.52 0.60
N GLN A 96 6.86 12.99 -0.10
CA GLN A 96 5.54 12.37 -0.11
C GLN A 96 5.60 10.93 -0.63
N LEU A 97 6.36 10.69 -1.70
CA LEU A 97 6.52 9.34 -2.27
C LEU A 97 7.33 8.42 -1.37
N LYS A 98 8.32 8.94 -0.64
CA LYS A 98 9.05 8.16 0.38
C LYS A 98 8.12 7.70 1.50
N SER A 99 7.27 8.59 2.00
CA SER A 99 6.26 8.25 3.02
C SER A 99 5.29 7.21 2.49
N LEU A 100 4.81 7.39 1.26
CA LEU A 100 3.91 6.46 0.61
C LEU A 100 4.54 5.08 0.40
N SER A 101 5.85 5.02 0.15
CA SER A 101 6.58 3.78 -0.08
C SER A 101 6.63 2.85 1.15
N GLU A 102 6.32 3.35 2.33
CA GLU A 102 6.16 2.54 3.54
C GLU A 102 4.89 1.68 3.48
N VAL A 103 3.87 2.15 2.78
CA VAL A 103 2.56 1.51 2.67
C VAL A 103 2.40 0.75 1.35
N ILE A 104 2.75 1.40 0.24
CA ILE A 104 2.58 0.88 -1.12
C ILE A 104 3.87 0.28 -1.63
N ASN A 105 3.74 -0.83 -2.34
CA ASN A 105 4.82 -1.42 -3.11
C ASN A 105 5.02 -0.58 -4.38
N MET A 106 5.97 0.37 -4.35
CA MET A 106 6.14 1.36 -5.42
C MET A 106 6.37 0.77 -6.82
N PRO A 107 7.05 -0.38 -7.00
CA PRO A 107 7.14 -1.02 -8.33
C PRO A 107 5.80 -1.29 -8.99
N TYR A 108 4.76 -1.58 -8.22
CA TYR A 108 3.40 -1.72 -8.74
C TYR A 108 2.96 -0.46 -9.50
N ILE A 109 3.35 0.72 -9.01
CA ILE A 109 3.01 2.01 -9.63
C ILE A 109 3.97 2.31 -10.79
N TYR A 110 5.29 2.39 -10.54
CA TYR A 110 6.19 2.88 -11.60
C TYR A 110 6.39 1.88 -12.73
N ILE A 111 6.38 0.57 -12.47
CA ILE A 111 6.44 -0.45 -13.52
C ILE A 111 5.06 -0.66 -14.13
N GLY A 112 4.07 -0.96 -13.29
CA GLY A 112 2.75 -1.38 -13.73
C GLY A 112 1.88 -0.28 -14.33
N LYS A 113 1.98 0.95 -13.82
CA LYS A 113 1.13 2.07 -14.22
C LYS A 113 1.84 3.10 -15.09
N LEU A 114 3.12 3.35 -14.82
CA LEU A 114 3.91 4.33 -15.57
C LEU A 114 4.75 3.70 -16.69
N GLY A 115 4.95 2.38 -16.65
CA GLY A 115 5.80 1.69 -17.62
C GLY A 115 7.27 2.09 -17.54
N LYS A 116 7.74 2.41 -16.33
CA LYS A 116 9.09 2.89 -16.07
C LYS A 116 9.86 1.86 -15.23
N ASP A 117 11.19 1.97 -15.22
CA ASP A 117 12.05 1.10 -14.43
C ASP A 117 12.43 1.71 -13.07
N LYS A 118 13.13 0.92 -12.27
CA LYS A 118 13.62 1.34 -10.94
C LYS A 118 14.54 2.55 -11.02
N ASP A 119 15.43 2.61 -11.99
CA ASP A 119 16.40 3.70 -12.13
C ASP A 119 15.70 5.01 -12.46
N TRP A 120 14.70 4.98 -13.34
CA TRP A 120 13.87 6.14 -13.64
C TRP A 120 13.24 6.73 -12.38
N PHE A 121 12.67 5.87 -11.54
CA PHE A 121 12.03 6.27 -10.28
C PHE A 121 13.04 6.76 -9.26
N SER A 122 14.13 6.01 -9.04
CA SER A 122 15.16 6.33 -8.06
C SER A 122 15.83 7.67 -8.34
N CYS A 123 16.11 8.00 -9.60
CA CYS A 123 16.68 9.28 -10.00
C CYS A 123 15.79 10.46 -9.61
N ARG A 124 14.46 10.30 -9.75
CA ARG A 124 13.50 11.36 -9.41
C ARG A 124 13.31 11.54 -7.91
N ILE A 125 13.55 10.50 -7.14
CA ILE A 125 13.52 10.57 -5.67
C ILE A 125 14.82 11.17 -5.12
N SER A 126 15.98 10.73 -5.62
CA SER A 126 17.29 11.11 -5.07
C SER A 126 17.85 12.41 -5.62
N THR A 127 17.50 12.78 -6.86
CA THR A 127 18.01 13.96 -7.54
C THR A 127 16.86 14.78 -8.17
N PRO A 128 15.94 15.31 -7.34
CA PRO A 128 14.73 15.99 -7.83
C PRO A 128 15.00 17.30 -8.55
N GLN A 129 16.16 17.93 -8.34
CA GLN A 129 16.54 19.15 -9.05
C GLN A 129 16.81 18.89 -10.53
N ARG A 130 17.28 17.71 -10.87
CA ARG A 130 17.64 17.33 -12.25
C ARG A 130 16.56 16.50 -12.92
N TYR A 131 15.91 15.60 -12.16
CA TYR A 131 14.88 14.69 -12.66
C TYR A 131 13.59 14.95 -11.92
N ARG A 132 12.55 15.39 -12.62
CA ARG A 132 11.26 15.76 -12.04
C ARG A 132 10.15 14.86 -12.56
N PHE A 133 9.12 14.69 -11.73
CA PHE A 133 7.85 14.15 -12.18
C PHE A 133 7.07 15.24 -12.90
N ASN A 134 6.50 14.93 -14.07
CA ASN A 134 5.60 15.85 -14.76
C ASN A 134 4.15 15.68 -14.26
N GLU A 135 3.24 16.53 -14.74
CA GLU A 135 1.83 16.49 -14.34
C GLU A 135 1.17 15.16 -14.68
N GLU A 136 1.49 14.57 -15.83
CA GLU A 136 0.96 13.26 -16.23
C GLU A 136 1.42 12.15 -15.28
N HIS A 137 2.68 12.14 -14.90
CA HIS A 137 3.21 11.19 -13.92
C HIS A 137 2.47 11.29 -12.59
N ILE A 138 2.27 12.51 -12.09
CA ILE A 138 1.57 12.75 -10.82
C ILE A 138 0.11 12.30 -10.91
N MET A 139 -0.56 12.59 -12.00
CA MET A 139 -1.93 12.15 -12.25
C MET A 139 -2.03 10.63 -12.22
N LEU A 140 -1.14 9.92 -12.92
CA LEU A 140 -1.14 8.46 -12.97
C LEU A 140 -0.81 7.84 -11.61
N ILE A 141 0.11 8.44 -10.85
CA ILE A 141 0.42 8.01 -9.49
C ILE A 141 -0.83 8.15 -8.60
N ASN A 142 -1.52 9.28 -8.66
CA ASN A 142 -2.73 9.51 -7.87
C ASN A 142 -3.87 8.56 -8.25
N LEU A 143 -4.04 8.28 -9.53
CA LEU A 143 -5.01 7.29 -10.00
C LEU A 143 -4.68 5.88 -9.47
N ALA A 144 -3.40 5.52 -9.46
CA ALA A 144 -2.96 4.23 -8.91
C ALA A 144 -3.21 4.13 -7.40
N ILE A 145 -2.92 5.18 -6.65
CA ILE A 145 -3.20 5.24 -5.21
C ILE A 145 -4.71 5.03 -4.95
N LEU A 146 -5.55 5.72 -5.70
CA LEU A 146 -7.00 5.63 -5.59
C LEU A 146 -7.48 4.21 -5.94
N GLU A 147 -6.93 3.61 -6.99
CA GLU A 147 -7.25 2.24 -7.40
C GLU A 147 -6.91 1.23 -6.30
N ILE A 148 -5.74 1.34 -5.69
CA ILE A 148 -5.31 0.47 -4.58
C ILE A 148 -6.27 0.63 -3.39
N GLY A 149 -6.58 1.87 -3.01
CA GLY A 149 -7.51 2.16 -1.93
C GLY A 149 -8.89 1.55 -2.16
N LYS A 150 -9.44 1.72 -3.35
CA LYS A 150 -10.73 1.13 -3.75
C LYS A 150 -10.69 -0.39 -3.72
N LYS A 151 -9.59 -0.99 -4.17
CA LYS A 151 -9.41 -2.46 -4.16
C LYS A 151 -9.44 -2.99 -2.72
N LEU A 152 -8.71 -2.37 -1.81
CA LEU A 152 -8.69 -2.76 -0.40
C LEU A 152 -10.07 -2.67 0.25
N LEU A 153 -10.86 -1.66 -0.11
CA LEU A 153 -12.23 -1.49 0.42
C LEU A 153 -13.25 -2.41 -0.24
N SER A 154 -12.92 -2.98 -1.41
CA SER A 154 -13.84 -3.84 -2.17
C SER A 154 -13.76 -5.31 -1.80
N ILE A 155 -12.75 -5.71 -1.03
CA ILE A 155 -12.52 -7.11 -0.68
C ILE A 155 -12.79 -7.37 0.80
N LYS A 156 -13.15 -8.62 1.08
CA LYS A 156 -13.23 -9.16 2.43
C LYS A 156 -12.41 -10.45 2.45
N VAL A 157 -11.37 -10.47 3.26
CA VAL A 157 -10.54 -11.67 3.44
C VAL A 157 -11.31 -12.68 4.29
N THR A 158 -11.26 -13.94 3.90
CA THR A 158 -11.91 -15.07 4.61
C THR A 158 -10.89 -16.18 4.90
N LEU A 159 -11.27 -17.13 5.74
CA LEU A 159 -10.48 -18.34 5.99
C LEU A 159 -10.41 -19.24 4.76
#